data_f4ec347021e6ab6b994f194894c8d841
#
_entry.id   f4ec347021e6ab6b994f194894c8d841
#
_cell.length_a   1.000
_cell.length_b   1.000
_cell.length_c   1.000
_cell.angle_alpha   90.00
_cell.angle_beta   90.00
_cell.angle_gamma   90.00
#
_symmetry.space_group_name_H-M   'P 1'
#
loop_
_entity.id
_entity.type
_entity.pdbx_description
1 polymer ?
#
loop_
_entity_poly.entity_id
_entity_poly.type
_entity_poly.pdbx_seq_one_letter_code
_entity_poly.pdbx_strand_id
1 'polypeptide(L)'
;VRKNIERFSAQRLQLVELSLGDKCNAWNHYVHQLADMETCCFFIDADVAFSSACFSQMSAHLNNADPSYHVVAGLPLSGRNRDYYETLVVERACFFGNLYGLRGSYLKLLRQAQFYLPVGLNWIDSFLTKAANTDLKFGSENLPNRVTYLPQVGYYVDSLSPFRASDIKLYRNRIARYELGKIQERYLDALPLSQWPKTLEPINRQIWENFPQQTQALNLIKRWLVRGRLKKLVG
;
A
#
# COMPACT_ATOMS: atom_id res chain seq x y z
N VAL A 1 13.71 -3.60 -18.36
CA VAL A 1 12.81 -2.44 -18.19
C VAL A 1 13.15 -1.38 -19.23
N ARG A 2 14.37 -0.78 -19.26
CA ARG A 2 14.76 0.30 -20.21
C ARG A 2 14.40 -0.03 -21.67
N LYS A 3 14.80 -1.20 -22.20
CA LYS A 3 14.50 -1.63 -23.59
C LYS A 3 13.00 -1.68 -23.92
N ASN A 4 12.15 -1.95 -22.92
CA ASN A 4 10.71 -1.97 -23.14
C ASN A 4 10.11 -0.54 -23.13
N ILE A 5 10.68 0.37 -22.36
CA ILE A 5 10.23 1.77 -22.29
C ILE A 5 10.54 2.49 -23.62
N GLU A 6 11.71 2.26 -24.21
CA GLU A 6 12.09 2.82 -25.51
C GLU A 6 11.08 2.48 -26.62
N ARG A 7 10.45 1.29 -26.55
CA ARG A 7 9.38 0.88 -27.50
C ARG A 7 8.08 1.68 -27.35
N PHE A 8 7.88 2.35 -26.21
CA PHE A 8 6.67 3.11 -25.89
C PHE A 8 6.96 4.61 -25.70
N SER A 9 8.10 5.09 -26.17
CA SER A 9 8.51 6.50 -25.99
C SER A 9 7.50 7.52 -26.55
N ALA A 10 6.70 7.14 -27.55
CA ALA A 10 5.60 7.95 -28.09
C ALA A 10 4.41 8.14 -27.09
N GLN A 11 4.35 7.37 -25.99
CA GLN A 11 3.23 7.33 -25.05
C GLN A 11 3.48 8.12 -23.76
N ARG A 12 4.39 9.11 -23.76
CA ARG A 12 4.71 9.93 -22.58
C ARG A 12 5.15 9.09 -21.35
N LEU A 13 5.93 8.06 -21.57
CA LEU A 13 6.51 7.26 -20.48
C LEU A 13 7.75 7.94 -19.94
N GLN A 14 7.83 8.03 -18.62
CA GLN A 14 9.02 8.50 -17.91
C GLN A 14 9.56 7.40 -17.01
N LEU A 15 10.83 7.04 -17.19
CA LEU A 15 11.55 6.17 -16.27
C LEU A 15 12.26 7.05 -15.21
N VAL A 16 11.95 6.80 -13.94
CA VAL A 16 12.63 7.41 -12.81
C VAL A 16 13.41 6.32 -12.07
N GLU A 17 14.72 6.46 -12.01
CA GLU A 17 15.60 5.55 -11.29
C GLU A 17 15.94 6.13 -9.91
N LEU A 18 15.65 5.36 -8.87
CA LEU A 18 15.95 5.73 -7.50
C LEU A 18 17.09 4.86 -6.98
N SER A 19 18.04 5.48 -6.26
CA SER A 19 19.19 4.76 -5.67
C SER A 19 18.77 3.76 -4.59
N LEU A 20 17.67 4.05 -3.89
CA LEU A 20 17.12 3.17 -2.87
C LEU A 20 15.92 2.39 -3.41
N GLY A 21 16.06 1.08 -3.55
CA GLY A 21 15.02 0.15 -4.01
C GLY A 21 14.04 -0.20 -2.91
N ASP A 22 13.13 0.69 -2.60
CA ASP A 22 12.08 0.53 -1.59
C ASP A 22 10.76 1.11 -2.08
N LYS A 23 9.63 0.41 -1.84
CA LYS A 23 8.30 0.83 -2.32
C LYS A 23 7.83 2.13 -1.66
N CYS A 24 8.15 2.34 -0.38
CA CYS A 24 7.82 3.59 0.32
C CYS A 24 8.62 4.76 -0.24
N ASN A 25 9.92 4.54 -0.50
CA ASN A 25 10.76 5.54 -1.13
C ASN A 25 10.24 5.95 -2.51
N ALA A 26 9.86 4.98 -3.33
CA ALA A 26 9.28 5.23 -4.65
C ALA A 26 7.94 5.99 -4.56
N TRP A 27 7.06 5.58 -3.65
CA TRP A 27 5.78 6.23 -3.41
C TRP A 27 5.97 7.68 -2.93
N ASN A 28 6.84 7.91 -1.95
CA ASN A 28 7.16 9.24 -1.44
C ASN A 28 7.72 10.13 -2.56
N HIS A 29 8.68 9.62 -3.33
CA HIS A 29 9.26 10.37 -4.44
C HIS A 29 8.18 10.78 -5.45
N TYR A 30 7.32 9.85 -5.86
CA TYR A 30 6.24 10.16 -6.79
C TYR A 30 5.29 11.21 -6.23
N VAL A 31 4.75 10.99 -5.02
CA VAL A 31 3.77 11.90 -4.41
C VAL A 31 4.34 13.30 -4.19
N HIS A 32 5.57 13.43 -3.73
CA HIS A 32 6.12 14.73 -3.34
C HIS A 32 6.85 15.46 -4.47
N GLN A 33 7.28 14.76 -5.54
CA GLN A 33 8.10 15.36 -6.60
C GLN A 33 7.44 15.34 -7.99
N LEU A 34 6.63 14.32 -8.28
CA LEU A 34 6.18 14.08 -9.65
C LEU A 34 4.67 14.17 -9.85
N ALA A 35 3.87 13.79 -8.85
CA ALA A 35 2.42 13.69 -9.00
C ALA A 35 1.80 15.03 -9.39
N ASP A 36 0.95 15.01 -10.41
CA ASP A 36 0.06 16.12 -10.76
C ASP A 36 -1.07 16.19 -9.73
N MET A 37 -1.27 17.36 -9.14
CA MET A 37 -2.28 17.59 -8.11
C MET A 37 -3.62 18.06 -8.65
N GLU A 38 -3.75 18.25 -9.93
CA GLU A 38 -5.00 18.67 -10.57
C GLU A 38 -5.80 17.48 -11.09
N THR A 39 -5.16 16.30 -11.17
CA THR A 39 -5.76 15.09 -11.73
C THR A 39 -5.81 13.93 -10.71
N CYS A 40 -6.54 12.87 -11.04
CA CYS A 40 -6.48 11.62 -10.32
C CYS A 40 -5.20 10.86 -10.70
N CYS A 41 -4.35 10.55 -9.71
CA CYS A 41 -3.14 9.78 -9.90
C CYS A 41 -3.35 8.33 -9.50
N PHE A 42 -3.05 7.39 -10.41
CA PHE A 42 -3.19 5.95 -10.17
C PHE A 42 -1.87 5.32 -9.74
N PHE A 43 -1.98 4.41 -8.77
CA PHE A 43 -0.90 3.57 -8.28
C PHE A 43 -1.24 2.12 -8.59
N ILE A 44 -0.29 1.40 -9.16
CA ILE A 44 -0.51 0.03 -9.66
C ILE A 44 0.69 -0.86 -9.32
N ASP A 45 0.42 -2.14 -9.01
CA ASP A 45 1.45 -3.17 -9.00
C ASP A 45 1.72 -3.65 -10.44
N ALA A 46 2.95 -4.10 -10.71
CA ALA A 46 3.39 -4.41 -12.07
C ALA A 46 2.91 -5.79 -12.58
N ASP A 47 2.31 -6.60 -11.72
CA ASP A 47 1.89 -7.99 -11.97
C ASP A 47 0.37 -8.17 -12.01
N VAL A 48 -0.36 -7.12 -12.41
CA VAL A 48 -1.81 -7.12 -12.53
C VAL A 48 -2.26 -6.74 -13.94
N ALA A 49 -3.41 -7.25 -14.34
CA ALA A 49 -4.16 -6.80 -15.52
C ALA A 49 -5.41 -6.03 -15.08
N PHE A 50 -5.98 -5.23 -15.97
CA PHE A 50 -7.07 -4.33 -15.63
C PHE A 50 -8.31 -4.61 -16.48
N SER A 51 -9.50 -4.30 -15.96
CA SER A 51 -10.73 -4.29 -16.73
C SER A 51 -10.70 -3.22 -17.82
N SER A 52 -11.53 -3.40 -18.85
CA SER A 52 -11.64 -2.43 -19.95
C SER A 52 -12.01 -1.04 -19.43
N ALA A 53 -11.36 0.00 -19.96
CA ALA A 53 -11.58 1.38 -19.57
C ALA A 53 -11.45 1.68 -18.06
N CYS A 54 -10.75 0.82 -17.31
CA CYS A 54 -10.63 0.87 -15.86
C CYS A 54 -10.25 2.27 -15.35
N PHE A 55 -9.16 2.83 -15.82
CA PHE A 55 -8.65 4.12 -15.36
C PHE A 55 -9.58 5.28 -15.66
N SER A 56 -10.18 5.32 -16.86
CA SER A 56 -11.11 6.38 -17.26
C SER A 56 -12.41 6.31 -16.44
N GLN A 57 -12.93 5.11 -16.19
CA GLN A 57 -14.12 4.93 -15.37
C GLN A 57 -13.87 5.30 -13.91
N MET A 58 -12.75 4.85 -13.32
CA MET A 58 -12.38 5.22 -11.95
C MET A 58 -12.14 6.71 -11.80
N SER A 59 -11.45 7.35 -12.77
CA SER A 59 -11.21 8.80 -12.75
C SER A 59 -12.52 9.59 -12.85
N ALA A 60 -13.40 9.23 -13.79
CA ALA A 60 -14.70 9.87 -13.94
C ALA A 60 -15.56 9.71 -12.68
N HIS A 61 -15.58 8.51 -12.10
CA HIS A 61 -16.30 8.25 -10.86
C HIS A 61 -15.80 9.13 -9.72
N LEU A 62 -14.48 9.15 -9.47
CA LEU A 62 -13.91 9.94 -8.39
C LEU A 62 -14.15 11.45 -8.60
N ASN A 63 -14.06 11.94 -9.84
CA ASN A 63 -14.30 13.36 -10.15
C ASN A 63 -15.75 13.79 -9.92
N ASN A 64 -16.70 12.89 -10.15
CA ASN A 64 -18.15 13.14 -9.96
C ASN A 64 -18.63 12.82 -8.53
N ALA A 65 -17.82 12.11 -7.74
CA ALA A 65 -18.14 11.77 -6.36
C ALA A 65 -17.97 13.00 -5.44
N ASP A 66 -18.59 12.92 -4.26
CA ASP A 66 -18.43 13.94 -3.22
C ASP A 66 -16.95 14.27 -2.99
N PRO A 67 -16.58 15.56 -2.84
CA PRO A 67 -15.20 15.98 -2.62
C PRO A 67 -14.50 15.36 -1.39
N SER A 68 -15.27 14.82 -0.43
CA SER A 68 -14.73 14.10 0.73
C SER A 68 -14.06 12.78 0.37
N TYR A 69 -14.38 12.20 -0.79
CA TYR A 69 -13.70 10.99 -1.25
C TYR A 69 -12.26 11.31 -1.71
N HIS A 70 -11.30 10.71 -1.04
CA HIS A 70 -9.87 10.85 -1.32
C HIS A 70 -9.36 9.82 -2.31
N VAL A 71 -9.95 8.62 -2.27
CA VAL A 71 -9.45 7.43 -2.97
C VAL A 71 -10.57 6.77 -3.75
N VAL A 72 -10.24 6.31 -4.95
CA VAL A 72 -11.02 5.28 -5.66
C VAL A 72 -10.24 3.98 -5.65
N ALA A 73 -10.80 2.94 -5.05
CA ALA A 73 -10.20 1.61 -4.96
C ALA A 73 -10.58 0.77 -6.18
N GLY A 74 -9.62 0.04 -6.75
CA GLY A 74 -9.90 -1.01 -7.71
C GLY A 74 -10.39 -2.27 -7.00
N LEU A 75 -11.39 -2.94 -7.57
CA LEU A 75 -11.89 -4.21 -7.04
C LEU A 75 -11.07 -5.40 -7.57
N PRO A 76 -10.83 -6.45 -6.77
CA PRO A 76 -10.29 -7.70 -7.28
C PRO A 76 -11.36 -8.40 -8.13
N LEU A 77 -11.07 -8.65 -9.41
CA LEU A 77 -11.99 -9.31 -10.35
C LEU A 77 -11.68 -10.79 -10.54
N SER A 78 -10.55 -11.25 -10.02
CA SER A 78 -10.12 -12.64 -10.03
C SER A 78 -9.34 -13.01 -8.77
N GLY A 79 -8.95 -14.26 -8.68
CA GLY A 79 -8.13 -14.76 -7.58
C GLY A 79 -8.93 -15.52 -6.52
N ARG A 80 -8.21 -16.43 -5.80
CA ARG A 80 -8.83 -17.33 -4.80
C ARG A 80 -9.53 -16.60 -3.65
N ASN A 81 -9.02 -15.45 -3.25
CA ASN A 81 -9.53 -14.67 -2.12
C ASN A 81 -10.27 -13.41 -2.61
N ARG A 82 -10.78 -13.41 -3.85
CA ARG A 82 -11.47 -12.28 -4.45
C ARG A 82 -12.55 -11.74 -3.51
N ASP A 83 -13.50 -12.56 -3.12
CA ASP A 83 -14.68 -12.15 -2.33
C ASP A 83 -14.27 -11.56 -0.97
N TYR A 84 -13.24 -12.13 -0.33
CA TYR A 84 -12.71 -11.60 0.91
C TYR A 84 -12.11 -10.19 0.73
N TYR A 85 -11.30 -9.97 -0.31
CA TYR A 85 -10.72 -8.65 -0.57
C TYR A 85 -11.77 -7.64 -1.04
N GLU A 86 -12.76 -8.07 -1.81
CA GLU A 86 -13.91 -7.24 -2.19
C GLU A 86 -14.67 -6.76 -0.95
N THR A 87 -14.97 -7.66 -0.01
CA THR A 87 -15.59 -7.32 1.29
C THR A 87 -14.78 -6.25 2.04
N LEU A 88 -13.44 -6.35 2.05
CA LEU A 88 -12.61 -5.34 2.70
C LEU A 88 -12.72 -3.96 2.03
N VAL A 89 -12.83 -3.91 0.71
CA VAL A 89 -13.02 -2.63 -0.01
C VAL A 89 -14.42 -2.07 0.29
N VAL A 90 -15.45 -2.88 0.13
CA VAL A 90 -16.86 -2.46 0.19
C VAL A 90 -17.28 -2.09 1.60
N GLU A 91 -16.96 -2.94 2.59
CA GLU A 91 -17.46 -2.80 3.96
C GLU A 91 -16.52 -2.05 4.90
N ARG A 92 -15.21 -2.06 4.60
CA ARG A 92 -14.19 -1.48 5.49
C ARG A 92 -13.42 -0.32 4.87
N ALA A 93 -13.82 0.14 3.69
CA ALA A 93 -13.16 1.22 2.97
C ALA A 93 -11.63 1.02 2.83
N CYS A 94 -11.19 -0.24 2.65
CA CYS A 94 -9.80 -0.58 2.38
C CYS A 94 -9.48 -0.39 0.90
N PHE A 95 -8.19 -0.19 0.59
CA PHE A 95 -7.68 -0.31 -0.77
C PHE A 95 -6.31 -0.98 -0.77
N PHE A 96 -5.91 -1.49 -1.92
CA PHE A 96 -4.73 -2.33 -2.05
C PHE A 96 -3.80 -1.81 -3.14
N GLY A 97 -2.49 -2.03 -2.99
CA GLY A 97 -1.45 -1.60 -3.91
C GLY A 97 -1.57 -2.14 -5.33
N ASN A 98 -2.43 -3.13 -5.55
CA ASN A 98 -2.71 -3.66 -6.88
C ASN A 98 -3.30 -2.59 -7.81
N LEU A 99 -4.24 -1.78 -7.32
CA LEU A 99 -4.82 -0.66 -8.04
C LEU A 99 -5.58 0.27 -7.10
N TYR A 100 -5.20 1.54 -7.08
CA TYR A 100 -6.00 2.62 -6.49
C TYR A 100 -5.68 3.95 -7.16
N GLY A 101 -6.63 4.88 -7.12
CA GLY A 101 -6.46 6.26 -7.57
C GLY A 101 -6.60 7.24 -6.41
N LEU A 102 -5.71 8.22 -6.34
CA LEU A 102 -5.77 9.30 -5.36
C LEU A 102 -6.26 10.58 -6.03
N ARG A 103 -7.20 11.26 -5.39
CA ARG A 103 -7.69 12.58 -5.83
C ARG A 103 -6.58 13.62 -5.69
N GLY A 104 -6.49 14.57 -6.62
CA GLY A 104 -5.48 15.63 -6.57
C GLY A 104 -5.55 16.47 -5.30
N SER A 105 -6.75 16.79 -4.78
CA SER A 105 -6.91 17.50 -3.51
C SER A 105 -6.34 16.72 -2.32
N TYR A 106 -6.45 15.39 -2.32
CA TYR A 106 -5.83 14.56 -1.29
C TYR A 106 -4.30 14.53 -1.42
N LEU A 107 -3.77 14.50 -2.65
CA LEU A 107 -2.33 14.65 -2.88
C LEU A 107 -1.80 16.00 -2.34
N LYS A 108 -2.56 17.09 -2.52
CA LYS A 108 -2.25 18.40 -1.92
C LYS A 108 -2.20 18.30 -0.39
N LEU A 109 -3.18 17.64 0.22
CA LEU A 109 -3.23 17.43 1.68
C LEU A 109 -1.99 16.63 2.18
N LEU A 110 -1.64 15.53 1.50
CA LEU A 110 -0.45 14.72 1.83
C LEU A 110 0.84 15.56 1.81
N ARG A 111 1.01 16.42 0.80
CA ARG A 111 2.18 17.30 0.70
C ARG A 111 2.18 18.39 1.78
N GLN A 112 1.04 19.03 2.02
CA GLN A 112 0.92 20.09 3.05
C GLN A 112 1.20 19.54 4.45
N ALA A 113 0.72 18.32 4.73
CA ALA A 113 0.98 17.62 5.98
C ALA A 113 2.40 17.03 6.09
N GLN A 114 3.20 17.13 5.02
CA GLN A 114 4.50 16.48 4.92
C GLN A 114 4.43 14.99 5.26
N PHE A 115 3.40 14.31 4.77
CA PHE A 115 3.19 12.90 5.02
C PHE A 115 4.17 12.05 4.18
N TYR A 116 5.10 11.40 4.86
CA TYR A 116 6.04 10.46 4.26
C TYR A 116 5.88 9.08 4.88
N LEU A 117 5.82 8.05 4.03
CA LEU A 117 5.90 6.67 4.48
C LEU A 117 7.33 6.37 4.94
N PRO A 118 7.53 5.83 6.16
CA PRO A 118 8.85 5.41 6.60
C PRO A 118 9.42 4.32 5.67
N VAL A 119 10.65 4.50 5.23
CA VAL A 119 11.36 3.49 4.41
C VAL A 119 11.46 2.18 5.18
N GLY A 120 11.20 1.07 4.50
CA GLY A 120 11.22 -0.27 5.11
C GLY A 120 9.90 -0.71 5.72
N LEU A 121 8.83 0.08 5.57
CA LEU A 121 7.49 -0.31 6.01
C LEU A 121 7.01 -1.55 5.25
N ASN A 122 6.58 -2.57 5.99
CA ASN A 122 6.24 -3.86 5.39
C ASN A 122 4.80 -3.97 4.91
N TRP A 123 3.88 -3.17 5.44
CA TRP A 123 2.46 -3.23 5.11
C TRP A 123 1.91 -1.85 4.74
N ILE A 124 2.34 -1.36 3.58
CA ILE A 124 2.04 -0.02 3.07
C ILE A 124 0.54 0.23 2.91
N ASP A 125 -0.19 -0.75 2.38
CA ASP A 125 -1.62 -0.60 2.02
C ASP A 125 -2.49 -0.32 3.25
N SER A 126 -2.19 -0.93 4.40
CA SER A 126 -2.87 -0.66 5.67
C SER A 126 -2.66 0.78 6.12
N PHE A 127 -1.41 1.26 6.05
CA PHE A 127 -1.09 2.64 6.41
C PHE A 127 -1.75 3.66 5.51
N LEU A 128 -1.73 3.46 4.21
CA LEU A 128 -2.37 4.35 3.25
C LEU A 128 -3.89 4.35 3.44
N THR A 129 -4.49 3.16 3.66
CA THR A 129 -5.92 3.05 3.99
C THR A 129 -6.27 3.84 5.25
N LYS A 130 -5.48 3.69 6.31
CA LYS A 130 -5.67 4.41 7.56
C LYS A 130 -5.47 5.92 7.38
N ALA A 131 -4.41 6.32 6.69
CA ALA A 131 -4.13 7.72 6.37
C ALA A 131 -5.32 8.39 5.65
N ALA A 132 -5.89 7.72 4.65
CA ALA A 132 -7.04 8.23 3.91
C ALA A 132 -8.30 8.29 4.79
N ASN A 133 -8.62 7.21 5.51
CA ASN A 133 -9.84 7.09 6.29
C ASN A 133 -9.86 7.97 7.56
N THR A 134 -8.72 8.53 7.97
CA THR A 134 -8.61 9.36 9.17
C THR A 134 -8.14 10.79 8.90
N ASP A 135 -8.05 11.20 7.62
CA ASP A 135 -7.45 12.49 7.23
C ASP A 135 -6.08 12.73 7.91
N LEU A 136 -5.22 11.72 7.89
CA LEU A 136 -3.87 11.70 8.49
C LEU A 136 -3.83 11.81 10.03
N LYS A 137 -4.95 11.65 10.72
CA LYS A 137 -4.98 11.80 12.19
C LYS A 137 -4.58 10.53 12.95
N PHE A 138 -4.44 9.41 12.32
CA PHE A 138 -4.10 8.09 12.86
C PHE A 138 -4.65 7.83 14.28
N GLY A 139 -5.03 6.60 14.59
CA GLY A 139 -5.57 6.27 15.92
C GLY A 139 -7.01 6.73 16.20
N SER A 140 -7.60 7.57 15.37
CA SER A 140 -9.01 7.96 15.46
C SER A 140 -9.93 6.96 14.73
N GLU A 141 -11.24 7.12 14.91
CA GLU A 141 -12.23 6.37 14.13
C GLU A 141 -12.16 6.75 12.64
N ASN A 142 -12.49 5.80 11.78
CA ASN A 142 -12.58 6.05 10.35
C ASN A 142 -13.67 7.07 10.05
N LEU A 143 -13.34 8.04 9.24
CA LEU A 143 -14.29 9.01 8.72
C LEU A 143 -15.06 8.40 7.54
N PRO A 144 -16.35 8.71 7.38
CA PRO A 144 -17.13 8.24 6.24
C PRO A 144 -16.66 8.88 4.94
N ASN A 145 -16.96 8.23 3.82
CA ASN A 145 -16.81 8.79 2.48
C ASN A 145 -15.37 9.20 2.14
N ARG A 146 -14.37 8.41 2.58
CA ARG A 146 -12.97 8.64 2.20
C ARG A 146 -12.50 7.75 1.05
N VAL A 147 -13.02 6.55 0.97
CA VAL A 147 -12.71 5.58 -0.09
C VAL A 147 -13.98 5.21 -0.82
N THR A 148 -13.96 5.27 -2.14
CA THR A 148 -15.03 4.83 -3.02
C THR A 148 -14.54 3.74 -3.97
N TYR A 149 -15.43 3.09 -4.67
CA TYR A 149 -15.15 2.06 -5.67
C TYR A 149 -16.25 2.02 -6.73
N LEU A 150 -15.99 1.32 -7.85
CA LEU A 150 -17.04 1.02 -8.83
C LEU A 150 -17.23 -0.50 -8.89
N PRO A 151 -18.49 -1.00 -8.91
CA PRO A 151 -18.76 -2.40 -9.18
C PRO A 151 -18.15 -2.84 -10.53
N GLN A 152 -17.54 -4.03 -10.54
CA GLN A 152 -16.96 -4.65 -11.74
C GLN A 152 -15.81 -3.89 -12.41
N VAL A 153 -15.28 -2.84 -11.79
CA VAL A 153 -14.10 -2.10 -12.26
C VAL A 153 -12.92 -2.37 -11.34
N GLY A 154 -11.83 -2.85 -11.90
CA GLY A 154 -10.68 -3.21 -11.09
C GLY A 154 -9.63 -4.03 -11.83
N TYR A 155 -9.05 -5.00 -11.12
CA TYR A 155 -7.86 -5.71 -11.56
C TYR A 155 -8.00 -7.23 -11.46
N TYR A 156 -7.23 -7.91 -12.31
CA TYR A 156 -7.07 -9.37 -12.32
C TYR A 156 -5.69 -9.72 -11.78
N VAL A 157 -5.65 -10.72 -10.89
CA VAL A 157 -4.40 -11.28 -10.34
C VAL A 157 -4.40 -12.78 -10.45
N ASP A 158 -3.22 -13.35 -10.64
CA ASP A 158 -3.01 -14.78 -10.56
C ASP A 158 -2.90 -15.23 -9.11
N SER A 159 -3.62 -16.29 -8.78
CA SER A 159 -3.53 -16.91 -7.46
C SER A 159 -2.24 -17.70 -7.31
N LEU A 160 -1.55 -17.54 -6.20
CA LEU A 160 -0.41 -18.37 -5.86
C LEU A 160 -0.83 -19.84 -5.73
N SER A 161 -0.07 -20.74 -6.34
CA SER A 161 -0.30 -22.18 -6.30
C SER A 161 0.30 -22.78 -5.01
N PRO A 162 -0.47 -23.57 -4.23
CA PRO A 162 0.07 -24.28 -3.07
C PRO A 162 1.05 -25.42 -3.45
N PHE A 163 1.12 -25.77 -4.72
CA PHE A 163 1.95 -26.87 -5.22
C PHE A 163 3.26 -26.40 -5.89
N ARG A 164 3.48 -25.09 -6.04
CA ARG A 164 4.73 -24.55 -6.59
C ARG A 164 5.62 -24.04 -5.46
N ALA A 165 6.86 -24.55 -5.38
CA ALA A 165 7.81 -24.16 -4.33
C ALA A 165 8.11 -22.64 -4.31
N SER A 166 8.18 -22.01 -5.50
CA SER A 166 8.31 -20.54 -5.63
C SER A 166 7.15 -19.80 -4.96
N ASP A 167 5.93 -20.27 -5.17
CA ASP A 167 4.72 -19.64 -4.68
C ASP A 167 4.56 -19.86 -3.16
N ILE A 168 4.96 -21.02 -2.66
CA ILE A 168 5.05 -21.30 -1.20
C ILE A 168 6.02 -20.32 -0.55
N LYS A 169 7.19 -20.08 -1.16
CA LYS A 169 8.17 -19.10 -0.66
C LYS A 169 7.60 -17.68 -0.65
N LEU A 170 6.90 -17.28 -1.72
CA LEU A 170 6.23 -15.98 -1.80
C LEU A 170 5.14 -15.85 -0.72
N TYR A 171 4.33 -16.88 -0.52
CA TYR A 171 3.29 -16.91 0.50
C TYR A 171 3.85 -16.76 1.93
N ARG A 172 4.93 -17.50 2.25
CA ARG A 172 5.63 -17.38 3.54
C ARG A 172 6.19 -15.96 3.74
N ASN A 173 6.82 -15.38 2.72
CA ASN A 173 7.32 -14.01 2.76
C ASN A 173 6.18 -13.00 2.96
N ARG A 174 5.02 -13.22 2.33
CA ARG A 174 3.83 -12.37 2.49
C ARG A 174 3.30 -12.41 3.92
N ILE A 175 3.19 -13.61 4.52
CA ILE A 175 2.81 -13.75 5.94
C ILE A 175 3.80 -13.01 6.85
N ALA A 176 5.11 -13.21 6.67
CA ALA A 176 6.13 -12.53 7.46
C ALA A 176 6.02 -11.00 7.37
N ARG A 177 5.79 -10.48 6.15
CA ARG A 177 5.60 -9.04 5.93
C ARG A 177 4.35 -8.49 6.64
N TYR A 178 3.22 -9.19 6.54
CA TYR A 178 1.98 -8.74 7.14
C TYR A 178 2.05 -8.75 8.67
N GLU A 179 2.56 -9.81 9.26
CA GLU A 179 2.65 -9.90 10.71
C GLU A 179 3.68 -8.91 11.29
N LEU A 180 4.82 -8.72 10.62
CA LEU A 180 5.78 -7.68 11.02
C LEU A 180 5.20 -6.28 10.81
N GLY A 181 4.52 -6.05 9.70
CA GLY A 181 3.88 -4.76 9.40
C GLY A 181 2.86 -4.35 10.47
N LYS A 182 2.03 -5.27 10.96
CA LYS A 182 1.11 -5.00 12.08
C LYS A 182 1.83 -4.60 13.38
N ILE A 183 3.01 -5.17 13.62
CA ILE A 183 3.81 -4.78 14.79
C ILE A 183 4.39 -3.38 14.58
N GLN A 184 4.96 -3.10 13.41
CA GLN A 184 5.48 -1.78 13.04
C GLN A 184 4.39 -0.70 13.12
N GLU A 185 3.17 -1.00 12.65
CA GLU A 185 2.02 -0.11 12.71
C GLU A 185 1.72 0.35 14.14
N ARG A 186 1.69 -0.57 15.11
CA ARG A 186 1.46 -0.21 16.51
C ARG A 186 2.47 0.79 17.07
N TYR A 187 3.73 0.70 16.64
CA TYR A 187 4.76 1.67 17.06
C TYR A 187 4.53 3.04 16.42
N LEU A 188 4.17 3.08 15.15
CA LEU A 188 3.89 4.34 14.46
C LEU A 188 2.60 5.00 14.95
N ASP A 189 1.56 4.20 15.23
CA ASP A 189 0.29 4.71 15.78
C ASP A 189 0.45 5.35 17.17
N ALA A 190 1.46 4.94 17.93
CA ALA A 190 1.77 5.53 19.22
C ALA A 190 2.50 6.88 19.13
N LEU A 191 2.89 7.30 17.93
CA LEU A 191 3.64 8.53 17.67
C LEU A 191 2.78 9.52 16.86
N PRO A 192 2.85 10.81 17.15
CA PRO A 192 2.31 11.80 16.24
C PRO A 192 3.08 11.78 14.91
N LEU A 193 2.42 12.10 13.81
CA LEU A 193 2.99 12.05 12.45
C LEU A 193 4.34 12.78 12.34
N SER A 194 4.47 13.93 13.02
CA SER A 194 5.70 14.74 13.04
C SER A 194 6.92 14.04 13.69
N GLN A 195 6.67 12.96 14.46
CA GLN A 195 7.71 12.17 15.13
C GLN A 195 7.99 10.83 14.42
N TRP A 196 7.33 10.57 13.30
CA TRP A 196 7.60 9.36 12.56
C TRP A 196 9.04 9.33 12.05
N PRO A 197 9.76 8.21 12.23
CA PRO A 197 11.12 8.09 11.75
C PRO A 197 11.12 8.02 10.21
N LYS A 198 12.17 8.53 9.58
CA LYS A 198 12.34 8.42 8.11
C LYS A 198 12.51 6.99 7.65
N THR A 199 13.05 6.12 8.49
CA THR A 199 13.26 4.69 8.23
C THR A 199 12.73 3.88 9.41
N LEU A 200 12.31 2.64 9.16
CA LEU A 200 11.86 1.74 10.22
C LEU A 200 13.00 1.02 10.97
N GLU A 201 14.24 1.32 10.67
CA GLU A 201 15.39 0.67 11.34
C GLU A 201 15.33 0.80 12.88
N PRO A 202 15.11 1.99 13.48
CA PRO A 202 15.01 2.12 14.93
C PRO A 202 13.88 1.28 15.52
N ILE A 203 12.70 1.28 14.89
CA ILE A 203 11.56 0.48 15.31
C ILE A 203 11.85 -1.01 15.19
N ASN A 204 12.49 -1.44 14.09
CA ASN A 204 12.86 -2.83 13.90
C ASN A 204 13.84 -3.32 14.98
N ARG A 205 14.78 -2.48 15.42
CA ARG A 205 15.69 -2.79 16.54
C ARG A 205 14.92 -2.94 17.84
N GLN A 206 14.01 -2.06 18.16
CA GLN A 206 13.16 -2.15 19.36
C GLN A 206 12.30 -3.42 19.34
N ILE A 207 11.73 -3.77 18.17
CA ILE A 207 10.97 -5.02 18.00
C ILE A 207 11.88 -6.23 18.24
N TRP A 208 13.12 -6.18 17.75
CA TRP A 208 14.08 -7.28 17.91
C TRP A 208 14.49 -7.49 19.38
N GLU A 209 14.79 -6.42 20.08
CA GLU A 209 15.18 -6.42 21.51
C GLU A 209 14.04 -6.93 22.41
N ASN A 210 12.80 -6.59 22.05
CA ASN A 210 11.60 -6.98 22.80
C ASN A 210 10.79 -8.07 22.08
N PHE A 211 11.45 -8.89 21.25
CA PHE A 211 10.79 -9.83 20.35
C PHE A 211 9.78 -10.78 21.02
N PRO A 212 10.06 -11.42 22.19
CA PRO A 212 9.10 -12.29 22.83
C PRO A 212 7.78 -11.61 23.17
N GLN A 213 7.85 -10.39 23.73
CA GLN A 213 6.68 -9.59 24.12
C GLN A 213 5.90 -9.11 22.90
N GLN A 214 6.60 -8.61 21.88
CA GLN A 214 5.97 -8.06 20.66
C GLN A 214 5.28 -9.14 19.81
N THR A 215 5.66 -10.37 19.94
CA THR A 215 5.14 -11.49 19.15
C THR A 215 4.32 -12.51 19.96
N GLN A 216 3.99 -12.23 21.22
CA GLN A 216 3.29 -13.18 22.11
C GLN A 216 1.94 -13.66 21.53
N ALA A 217 1.21 -12.80 20.82
CA ALA A 217 -0.07 -13.11 20.16
C ALA A 217 0.08 -13.96 18.88
N LEU A 218 1.31 -14.14 18.37
CA LEU A 218 1.56 -14.92 17.16
C LEU A 218 1.76 -16.41 17.51
N ASN A 219 1.22 -17.30 16.66
CA ASN A 219 1.55 -18.70 16.74
C ASN A 219 3.05 -18.96 16.37
N LEU A 220 3.54 -20.14 16.69
CA LEU A 220 4.97 -20.50 16.54
C LEU A 220 5.48 -20.31 15.10
N ILE A 221 4.67 -20.69 14.10
CA ILE A 221 5.06 -20.58 12.68
C ILE A 221 5.20 -19.10 12.28
N LYS A 222 4.21 -18.27 12.60
CA LYS A 222 4.24 -16.83 12.30
C LYS A 222 5.41 -16.15 13.03
N ARG A 223 5.61 -16.48 14.30
CA ARG A 223 6.75 -15.99 15.11
C ARG A 223 8.09 -16.31 14.44
N TRP A 224 8.28 -17.55 14.01
CA TRP A 224 9.49 -17.96 13.30
C TRP A 224 9.68 -17.19 11.98
N LEU A 225 8.62 -17.01 11.19
CA LEU A 225 8.68 -16.25 9.93
C LEU A 225 9.04 -14.78 10.17
N VAL A 226 8.41 -14.13 11.14
CA VAL A 226 8.69 -12.73 11.52
C VAL A 226 10.13 -12.59 12.00
N ARG A 227 10.62 -13.50 12.86
CA ARG A 227 12.00 -13.50 13.34
C ARG A 227 13.01 -13.58 12.20
N GLY A 228 12.77 -14.50 11.24
CA GLY A 228 13.65 -14.66 10.07
C GLY A 228 13.67 -13.43 9.16
N ARG A 229 12.55 -12.70 9.04
CA ARG A 229 12.50 -11.44 8.30
C ARG A 229 13.18 -10.31 9.07
N LEU A 230 12.85 -10.15 10.34
CA LEU A 230 13.39 -9.09 11.18
C LEU A 230 14.92 -9.18 11.31
N LYS A 231 15.47 -10.40 11.45
CA LYS A 231 16.93 -10.61 11.45
C LYS A 231 17.62 -10.02 10.22
N LYS A 232 16.97 -10.04 9.04
CA LYS A 232 17.53 -9.46 7.80
C LYS A 232 17.43 -7.94 7.75
N LEU A 233 16.64 -7.32 8.62
CA LEU A 233 16.42 -5.88 8.65
C LEU A 233 17.26 -5.19 9.73
N VAL A 234 17.75 -5.93 10.73
CA VAL A 234 18.54 -5.39 11.86
C VAL A 234 19.98 -5.90 11.89
N GLY A 235 20.31 -6.91 11.11
CA GLY A 235 21.67 -7.46 10.94
C GLY A 235 22.19 -7.23 9.57
#